data_0f10bd305a3fb4876609de773cce9229
#
_entry.id   0f10bd305a3fb4876609de773cce9229
#
_cell.length_a   1.000
_cell.length_b   1.000
_cell.length_c   1.000
_cell.angle_alpha   90.00
_cell.angle_beta   90.00
_cell.angle_gamma   90.00
#
_symmetry.space_group_name_H-M   'P 1'
#
loop_
_entity.id
_entity.type
_entity.pdbx_description
1 polymer ?
#
loop_
_entity_poly.entity_id
_entity_poly.type
_entity_poly.pdbx_seq_one_letter_code
_entity_poly.pdbx_strand_id
1 'polypeptide(L)'
;VVGLGAGEERQWIGDVAYSNQLATQFFKLDHELKTYDQPSYAANIAAGLFSKGGGQLCKIGNMPGDCELFIGLDMAGTTVRTPGFAFLFTREGAQLGWQLADKQVGEKMNDECLSDLLKQAAKTYKKSIGEFPKRMVLHRDGKFYETLDVVESFENETGIRVDVLEILKSGAPAIYRRGFTFDLNGQPTKKTFTNPEAGDAFVINENEIVLSTYSGAEL
;
A
#
# COMPACT_ATOMS: atom_id res chain seq x y z
N VAL A 1 -17.45 -10.68 -10.60
CA VAL A 1 -18.59 -11.34 -9.94
C VAL A 1 -18.94 -10.56 -8.69
N VAL A 2 -20.22 -10.26 -8.51
CA VAL A 2 -20.75 -9.62 -7.31
C VAL A 2 -21.51 -10.69 -6.53
N GLY A 3 -21.12 -10.89 -5.28
CA GLY A 3 -21.73 -11.93 -4.43
C GLY A 3 -22.26 -11.34 -3.14
N LEU A 4 -23.37 -11.91 -2.68
CA LEU A 4 -23.92 -11.73 -1.34
C LEU A 4 -23.51 -12.96 -0.56
N GLY A 5 -22.77 -12.80 0.52
CA GLY A 5 -22.39 -13.98 1.26
C GLY A 5 -21.80 -13.65 2.63
N ALA A 6 -22.06 -14.52 3.57
CA ALA A 6 -21.37 -14.58 4.85
C ALA A 6 -20.79 -15.98 5.01
N GLY A 7 -19.58 -16.08 5.57
CA GLY A 7 -19.00 -17.36 5.93
C GLY A 7 -18.54 -18.22 4.75
N GLU A 8 -18.92 -19.50 4.78
CA GLU A 8 -18.43 -20.54 3.85
C GLU A 8 -18.81 -20.28 2.39
N GLU A 9 -19.99 -19.74 2.12
CA GLU A 9 -20.44 -19.40 0.76
C GLU A 9 -19.55 -18.33 0.13
N ARG A 10 -19.15 -17.32 0.91
CA ARG A 10 -18.23 -16.27 0.45
C ARG A 10 -16.88 -16.86 0.09
N GLN A 11 -16.38 -17.78 0.93
CA GLN A 11 -15.12 -18.46 0.70
C GLN A 11 -15.17 -19.25 -0.62
N TRP A 12 -16.21 -20.09 -0.77
CA TRP A 12 -16.39 -20.91 -1.97
C TRP A 12 -16.48 -20.08 -3.26
N ILE A 13 -17.30 -19.01 -3.26
CA ILE A 13 -17.41 -18.10 -4.42
C ILE A 13 -16.06 -17.46 -4.73
N GLY A 14 -15.32 -17.03 -3.68
CA GLY A 14 -13.99 -16.46 -3.81
C GLY A 14 -13.02 -17.45 -4.49
N ASP A 15 -13.00 -18.69 -4.03
CA ASP A 15 -12.11 -19.73 -4.54
C ASP A 15 -12.42 -20.08 -6.01
N VAL A 16 -13.70 -20.20 -6.36
CA VAL A 16 -14.14 -20.45 -7.75
C VAL A 16 -13.78 -19.27 -8.65
N ALA A 17 -14.03 -18.05 -8.21
CA ALA A 17 -13.70 -16.86 -8.99
C ALA A 17 -12.19 -16.71 -9.17
N TYR A 18 -11.41 -16.93 -8.11
CA TYR A 18 -9.95 -16.93 -8.17
C TYR A 18 -9.41 -17.95 -9.17
N SER A 19 -9.90 -19.19 -9.11
CA SER A 19 -9.50 -20.26 -10.02
C SER A 19 -9.81 -19.96 -11.49
N ASN A 20 -10.80 -19.11 -11.74
CA ASN A 20 -11.19 -18.66 -13.08
C ASN A 20 -10.69 -17.24 -13.42
N GLN A 21 -9.78 -16.68 -12.62
CA GLN A 21 -9.23 -15.33 -12.81
C GLN A 21 -10.29 -14.22 -12.87
N LEU A 22 -11.38 -14.40 -12.15
CA LEU A 22 -12.48 -13.44 -12.09
C LEU A 22 -12.34 -12.54 -10.86
N ALA A 23 -12.38 -11.24 -11.06
CA ALA A 23 -12.44 -10.29 -9.96
C ALA A 23 -13.78 -10.38 -9.23
N THR A 24 -13.74 -10.35 -7.89
CA THR A 24 -14.93 -10.41 -7.04
C THR A 24 -15.02 -9.20 -6.12
N GLN A 25 -16.25 -8.74 -5.87
CA GLN A 25 -16.56 -7.76 -4.85
C GLN A 25 -17.73 -8.28 -4.02
N PHE A 26 -17.48 -8.46 -2.72
CA PHE A 26 -18.52 -8.83 -1.76
C PHE A 26 -19.05 -7.60 -1.05
N PHE A 27 -20.33 -7.55 -0.80
CA PHE A 27 -20.96 -6.54 0.05
C PHE A 27 -22.08 -7.18 0.86
N LYS A 28 -22.34 -6.61 2.04
CA LYS A 28 -23.45 -7.03 2.89
C LYS A 28 -24.69 -6.21 2.54
N LEU A 29 -25.82 -6.86 2.41
CA LEU A 29 -27.13 -6.24 2.46
C LEU A 29 -27.63 -6.30 3.90
N ASP A 30 -27.14 -5.42 4.75
CA ASP A 30 -27.64 -5.32 6.12
C ASP A 30 -28.82 -4.38 6.18
N HIS A 31 -29.91 -4.83 6.83
CA HIS A 31 -31.04 -3.98 7.13
C HIS A 31 -30.69 -2.80 8.05
N GLU A 32 -29.52 -2.82 8.67
CA GLU A 32 -28.98 -1.76 9.52
C GLU A 32 -28.27 -0.63 8.77
N LEU A 33 -28.21 -0.67 7.44
CA LEU A 33 -27.69 0.44 6.60
C LEU A 33 -28.43 1.78 6.82
N LYS A 34 -29.45 1.80 7.65
CA LYS A 34 -30.14 3.04 8.04
C LYS A 34 -29.30 4.00 8.88
N THR A 35 -28.21 3.53 9.47
CA THR A 35 -27.35 4.32 10.37
C THR A 35 -26.02 4.72 9.75
N TYR A 36 -25.66 4.17 8.59
CA TYR A 36 -24.42 4.54 7.89
C TYR A 36 -24.71 5.52 6.75
N ASP A 37 -23.73 6.36 6.47
CA ASP A 37 -23.70 7.23 5.30
C ASP A 37 -23.80 6.39 4.01
N GLN A 38 -25.03 6.15 3.54
CA GLN A 38 -25.33 5.33 2.37
C GLN A 38 -24.59 5.80 1.10
N PRO A 39 -24.44 7.12 0.84
CA PRO A 39 -23.67 7.60 -0.31
C PRO A 39 -22.22 7.17 -0.26
N SER A 40 -21.54 7.28 0.88
CA SER A 40 -20.13 6.85 1.03
C SER A 40 -19.97 5.34 0.87
N TYR A 41 -20.91 4.55 1.40
CA TYR A 41 -20.89 3.11 1.22
C TYR A 41 -21.07 2.70 -0.24
N ALA A 42 -22.06 3.28 -0.93
CA ALA A 42 -22.29 3.04 -2.35
C ALA A 42 -21.10 3.48 -3.20
N ALA A 43 -20.49 4.63 -2.89
CA ALA A 43 -19.29 5.13 -3.57
C ALA A 43 -18.10 4.16 -3.41
N ASN A 44 -17.90 3.61 -2.21
CA ASN A 44 -16.85 2.64 -1.95
C ASN A 44 -17.06 1.32 -2.72
N ILE A 45 -18.30 0.84 -2.81
CA ILE A 45 -18.63 -0.35 -3.62
C ILE A 45 -18.36 -0.06 -5.10
N ALA A 46 -18.85 1.08 -5.61
CA ALA A 46 -18.67 1.49 -6.99
C ALA A 46 -17.17 1.63 -7.33
N ALA A 47 -16.39 2.26 -6.46
CA ALA A 47 -14.96 2.38 -6.59
C ALA A 47 -14.26 1.01 -6.64
N GLY A 48 -14.64 0.10 -5.73
CA GLY A 48 -14.12 -1.26 -5.71
C GLY A 48 -14.44 -2.06 -6.98
N LEU A 49 -15.66 -1.96 -7.48
CA LEU A 49 -16.09 -2.59 -8.73
C LEU A 49 -15.34 -2.01 -9.94
N PHE A 50 -15.22 -0.68 -10.01
CA PHE A 50 -14.51 0.01 -11.09
C PHE A 50 -13.04 -0.39 -11.13
N SER A 51 -12.34 -0.37 -9.98
CA SER A 51 -10.92 -0.75 -9.90
C SER A 51 -10.71 -2.22 -10.25
N LYS A 52 -11.57 -3.12 -9.77
CA LYS A 52 -11.49 -4.54 -10.09
C LYS A 52 -11.86 -4.86 -11.53
N GLY A 53 -12.62 -3.99 -12.18
CA GLY A 53 -12.86 -4.03 -13.63
C GLY A 53 -11.71 -3.50 -14.47
N GLY A 54 -10.59 -3.12 -13.86
CA GLY A 54 -9.42 -2.56 -14.55
C GLY A 54 -9.45 -1.04 -14.69
N GLY A 55 -10.42 -0.37 -14.05
CA GLY A 55 -10.50 1.08 -14.03
C GLY A 55 -9.50 1.71 -13.06
N GLN A 56 -9.00 2.88 -13.38
CA GLN A 56 -8.16 3.71 -12.53
C GLN A 56 -8.98 4.89 -11.98
N LEU A 57 -9.25 4.87 -10.66
CA LEU A 57 -10.10 5.88 -10.01
C LEU A 57 -9.47 7.27 -9.98
N CYS A 58 -8.17 7.32 -9.80
CA CYS A 58 -7.41 8.56 -9.77
C CYS A 58 -6.06 8.33 -10.43
N LYS A 59 -5.50 9.40 -10.97
CA LYS A 59 -4.15 9.42 -11.50
C LYS A 59 -3.32 10.35 -10.65
N ILE A 60 -2.19 9.85 -10.17
CA ILE A 60 -1.23 10.69 -9.46
C ILE A 60 -0.59 11.62 -10.49
N GLY A 61 -0.71 12.92 -10.24
CA GLY A 61 -0.03 13.92 -11.04
C GLY A 61 1.48 13.92 -10.78
N ASN A 62 2.13 15.03 -11.01
CA ASN A 62 3.58 15.18 -10.91
C ASN A 62 4.19 14.65 -9.60
N MET A 63 4.46 13.35 -9.53
CA MET A 63 5.17 12.74 -8.42
C MET A 63 6.65 13.13 -8.51
N PRO A 64 7.25 13.72 -7.47
CA PRO A 64 8.68 14.02 -7.45
C PRO A 64 9.54 12.75 -7.47
N GLY A 65 10.82 12.90 -7.81
CA GLY A 65 11.77 11.79 -7.88
C GLY A 65 11.71 11.03 -9.21
N ASP A 66 12.43 9.93 -9.28
CA ASP A 66 12.68 9.13 -10.48
C ASP A 66 12.21 7.67 -10.36
N CYS A 67 11.46 7.34 -9.29
CA CYS A 67 10.91 6.01 -9.13
C CYS A 67 9.79 5.75 -10.15
N GLU A 68 9.84 4.61 -10.80
CA GLU A 68 8.94 4.24 -11.90
C GLU A 68 8.00 3.09 -11.54
N LEU A 69 8.44 2.17 -10.65
CA LEU A 69 7.65 1.01 -10.22
C LEU A 69 7.57 0.96 -8.70
N PHE A 70 6.36 0.85 -8.19
CA PHE A 70 6.07 0.69 -6.76
C PHE A 70 5.56 -0.71 -6.51
N ILE A 71 6.17 -1.40 -5.55
CA ILE A 71 5.85 -2.77 -5.15
C ILE A 71 5.36 -2.72 -3.71
N GLY A 72 4.09 -3.04 -3.46
CA GLY A 72 3.57 -3.20 -2.11
C GLY A 72 3.61 -4.67 -1.72
N LEU A 73 4.49 -5.03 -0.79
CA LEU A 73 4.66 -6.39 -0.29
C LEU A 73 4.00 -6.56 1.08
N ASP A 74 3.08 -7.50 1.16
CA ASP A 74 2.45 -7.93 2.41
C ASP A 74 2.68 -9.42 2.64
N MET A 75 3.08 -9.77 3.85
CA MET A 75 3.33 -11.14 4.28
C MET A 75 2.36 -11.50 5.40
N ALA A 76 1.61 -12.55 5.23
CA ALA A 76 0.75 -13.04 6.29
C ALA A 76 1.60 -13.73 7.37
N GLY A 77 1.88 -13.00 8.46
CA GLY A 77 2.63 -13.48 9.62
C GLY A 77 1.83 -14.46 10.47
N THR A 78 1.64 -15.69 9.98
CA THR A 78 0.93 -16.72 10.72
C THR A 78 1.80 -17.98 10.91
N THR A 79 1.42 -18.83 11.86
CA THR A 79 2.03 -20.16 12.06
C THR A 79 1.68 -21.14 10.93
N VAL A 80 0.73 -20.80 10.07
CA VAL A 80 0.30 -21.58 8.91
C VAL A 80 1.02 -21.05 7.66
N ARG A 81 1.39 -21.95 6.76
CA ARG A 81 1.98 -21.57 5.47
C ARG A 81 1.00 -20.70 4.66
N THR A 82 1.34 -19.45 4.49
CA THR A 82 0.58 -18.49 3.69
C THR A 82 1.46 -17.86 2.61
N PRO A 83 0.90 -17.54 1.46
CA PRO A 83 1.65 -16.84 0.43
C PRO A 83 1.85 -15.38 0.83
N GLY A 84 2.97 -14.79 0.44
CA GLY A 84 3.11 -13.35 0.38
C GLY A 84 2.42 -12.78 -0.86
N PHE A 85 1.95 -11.54 -0.77
CA PHE A 85 1.32 -10.82 -1.87
C PHE A 85 2.14 -9.59 -2.22
N ALA A 86 2.40 -9.40 -3.50
CA ALA A 86 3.00 -8.19 -4.01
C ALA A 86 2.08 -7.54 -5.04
N PHE A 87 1.75 -6.28 -4.84
CA PHE A 87 0.99 -5.46 -5.77
C PHE A 87 1.93 -4.50 -6.49
N LEU A 88 1.76 -4.37 -7.80
CA LEU A 88 2.62 -3.58 -8.67
C LEU A 88 1.86 -2.36 -9.19
N PHE A 89 2.45 -1.18 -9.02
CA PHE A 89 1.88 0.08 -9.48
C PHE A 89 2.89 0.91 -10.25
N THR A 90 2.42 1.57 -11.30
CA THR A 90 3.22 2.59 -11.98
C THR A 90 3.35 3.86 -11.14
N ARG A 91 4.20 4.77 -11.56
CA ARG A 91 4.35 6.11 -10.98
C ARG A 91 3.03 6.89 -10.92
N GLU A 92 2.16 6.72 -11.89
CA GLU A 92 0.85 7.38 -11.95
C GLU A 92 -0.22 6.66 -11.11
N GLY A 93 0.13 5.58 -10.41
CA GLY A 93 -0.78 4.79 -9.59
C GLY A 93 -1.62 3.77 -10.37
N ALA A 94 -1.30 3.52 -11.64
CA ALA A 94 -1.96 2.44 -12.38
C ALA A 94 -1.47 1.08 -11.87
N GLN A 95 -2.39 0.20 -11.53
CA GLN A 95 -2.07 -1.16 -11.14
C GLN A 95 -1.63 -1.97 -12.36
N LEU A 96 -0.41 -2.50 -12.33
CA LEU A 96 0.14 -3.35 -13.37
C LEU A 96 -0.20 -4.83 -13.16
N GLY A 97 -0.45 -5.22 -11.93
CA GLY A 97 -0.74 -6.60 -11.57
C GLY A 97 -0.43 -6.90 -10.11
N TRP A 98 -0.44 -8.18 -9.82
CA TRP A 98 -0.05 -8.72 -8.52
C TRP A 98 0.74 -10.01 -8.71
N GLN A 99 1.50 -10.38 -7.70
CA GLN A 99 2.31 -11.60 -7.67
C GLN A 99 2.10 -12.31 -6.35
N LEU A 100 2.16 -13.64 -6.39
CA LEU A 100 2.19 -14.47 -5.20
C LEU A 100 3.62 -14.95 -4.98
N ALA A 101 4.12 -14.79 -3.77
CA ALA A 101 5.29 -15.52 -3.33
C ALA A 101 4.88 -16.93 -2.87
N ASP A 102 5.83 -17.84 -2.88
CA ASP A 102 5.60 -19.20 -2.39
C ASP A 102 5.12 -19.22 -0.94
N LYS A 103 4.28 -20.21 -0.62
CA LYS A 103 3.78 -20.40 0.74
C LYS A 103 4.91 -20.70 1.71
N GLN A 104 5.05 -19.88 2.72
CA GLN A 104 6.05 -20.04 3.76
C GLN A 104 5.47 -19.80 5.16
N VAL A 105 6.21 -20.17 6.18
CA VAL A 105 5.86 -19.95 7.57
C VAL A 105 6.64 -18.74 8.09
N GLY A 106 5.93 -17.80 8.73
CA GLY A 106 6.53 -16.60 9.30
C GLY A 106 6.52 -15.40 8.34
N GLU A 107 7.06 -14.31 8.81
CA GLU A 107 7.03 -13.01 8.13
C GLU A 107 8.22 -12.79 7.18
N LYS A 108 9.28 -13.59 7.31
CA LYS A 108 10.46 -13.47 6.46
C LYS A 108 10.29 -14.22 5.16
N MET A 109 10.38 -13.53 4.03
CA MET A 109 10.50 -14.14 2.71
C MET A 109 11.91 -14.72 2.54
N ASN A 110 12.03 -15.90 1.93
CA ASN A 110 13.35 -16.41 1.61
C ASN A 110 14.00 -15.64 0.47
N ASP A 111 15.33 -15.70 0.40
CA ASP A 111 16.12 -14.89 -0.52
C ASP A 111 15.83 -15.20 -1.99
N GLU A 112 15.58 -16.45 -2.34
CA GLU A 112 15.21 -16.87 -3.69
C GLU A 112 13.85 -16.30 -4.11
N CYS A 113 12.85 -16.39 -3.24
CA CYS A 113 11.51 -15.82 -3.49
C CYS A 113 11.55 -14.30 -3.66
N LEU A 114 12.36 -13.59 -2.87
CA LEU A 114 12.51 -12.14 -3.01
C LEU A 114 13.20 -11.78 -4.33
N SER A 115 14.27 -12.50 -4.70
CA SER A 115 14.96 -12.32 -5.98
C SER A 115 14.01 -12.52 -7.15
N ASP A 116 13.24 -13.61 -7.12
CA ASP A 116 12.27 -13.92 -8.18
C ASP A 116 11.15 -12.88 -8.24
N LEU A 117 10.67 -12.41 -7.11
CA LEU A 117 9.66 -11.35 -7.04
C LEU A 117 10.16 -10.07 -7.72
N LEU A 118 11.36 -9.62 -7.39
CA LEU A 118 11.95 -8.42 -8.00
C LEU A 118 12.12 -8.57 -9.51
N LYS A 119 12.65 -9.73 -9.96
CA LYS A 119 12.83 -10.03 -11.39
C LYS A 119 11.50 -10.09 -12.15
N GLN A 120 10.48 -10.70 -11.56
CA GLN A 120 9.15 -10.77 -12.17
C GLN A 120 8.45 -9.42 -12.18
N ALA A 121 8.61 -8.61 -11.12
CA ALA A 121 8.07 -7.25 -11.07
C ALA A 121 8.65 -6.39 -12.20
N ALA A 122 9.97 -6.39 -12.38
CA ALA A 122 10.64 -5.68 -13.46
C ALA A 122 10.19 -6.17 -14.86
N LYS A 123 10.01 -7.49 -15.05
CA LYS A 123 9.49 -8.05 -16.31
C LYS A 123 8.04 -7.64 -16.58
N THR A 124 7.20 -7.61 -15.54
CA THR A 124 5.80 -7.18 -15.64
C THR A 124 5.71 -5.71 -16.04
N TYR A 125 6.53 -4.87 -15.43
CA TYR A 125 6.65 -3.47 -15.82
C TYR A 125 7.06 -3.33 -17.29
N LYS A 126 8.15 -4.02 -17.71
CA LYS A 126 8.61 -4.01 -19.10
C LYS A 126 7.52 -4.46 -20.08
N LYS A 127 6.76 -5.50 -19.74
CA LYS A 127 5.66 -5.98 -20.59
C LYS A 127 4.58 -4.93 -20.80
N SER A 128 4.31 -4.10 -19.77
CA SER A 128 3.24 -3.11 -19.81
C SER A 128 3.69 -1.76 -20.40
N ILE A 129 4.95 -1.35 -20.14
CA ILE A 129 5.47 -0.02 -20.50
C ILE A 129 6.39 -0.08 -21.73
N GLY A 130 7.03 -1.24 -21.99
CA GLY A 130 7.94 -1.44 -23.13
C GLY A 130 9.43 -1.48 -22.75
N GLU A 131 9.81 -0.91 -21.62
CA GLU A 131 11.18 -0.88 -21.10
C GLU A 131 11.26 -1.31 -19.64
N PHE A 132 12.44 -1.68 -19.16
CA PHE A 132 12.66 -1.97 -17.75
C PHE A 132 12.61 -0.69 -16.93
N PRO A 133 12.11 -0.74 -15.66
CA PRO A 133 12.19 0.41 -14.77
C PRO A 133 13.66 0.70 -14.42
N LYS A 134 14.02 1.96 -14.29
CA LYS A 134 15.36 2.36 -13.80
C LYS A 134 15.46 2.32 -12.28
N ARG A 135 14.33 2.57 -11.62
CA ARG A 135 14.23 2.58 -10.16
C ARG A 135 12.90 2.04 -9.69
N MET A 136 12.94 1.19 -8.67
CA MET A 136 11.79 0.61 -8.02
C MET A 136 11.80 0.97 -6.53
N VAL A 137 10.62 0.99 -5.93
CA VAL A 137 10.48 1.09 -4.46
C VAL A 137 9.69 -0.13 -3.98
N LEU A 138 10.25 -0.84 -3.01
CA LEU A 138 9.60 -1.94 -2.31
C LEU A 138 9.07 -1.44 -0.97
N HIS A 139 7.75 -1.30 -0.86
CA HIS A 139 7.03 -1.03 0.37
C HIS A 139 6.73 -2.35 1.08
N ARG A 140 7.40 -2.61 2.19
CA ARG A 140 7.15 -3.76 3.05
C ARG A 140 6.16 -3.37 4.15
N ASP A 141 4.99 -4.01 4.19
CA ASP A 141 4.08 -3.85 5.32
C ASP A 141 4.70 -4.51 6.58
N GLY A 142 5.02 -3.70 7.58
CA GLY A 142 5.80 -4.10 8.74
C GLY A 142 7.32 -4.01 8.53
N LYS A 143 8.07 -4.76 9.32
CA LYS A 143 9.53 -4.81 9.25
C LYS A 143 10.02 -5.61 8.06
N PHE A 144 11.12 -5.16 7.49
CA PHE A 144 11.87 -5.89 6.47
C PHE A 144 12.82 -6.87 7.15
N TYR A 145 12.45 -8.14 7.17
CA TYR A 145 13.26 -9.21 7.78
C TYR A 145 14.16 -9.91 6.76
N GLU A 146 14.02 -9.58 5.52
CA GLU A 146 14.75 -10.11 4.38
C GLU A 146 16.19 -9.60 4.40
N THR A 147 17.05 -10.21 3.60
CA THR A 147 18.45 -9.82 3.50
C THR A 147 18.64 -8.76 2.41
N LEU A 148 19.21 -7.62 2.76
CA LEU A 148 19.51 -6.56 1.77
C LEU A 148 20.49 -7.02 0.68
N ASP A 149 21.34 -8.00 0.98
CA ASP A 149 22.27 -8.60 -0.01
C ASP A 149 21.54 -9.12 -1.26
N VAL A 150 20.28 -9.58 -1.13
CA VAL A 150 19.45 -10.01 -2.26
C VAL A 150 19.10 -8.82 -3.15
N VAL A 151 18.78 -7.69 -2.53
CA VAL A 151 18.46 -6.45 -3.23
C VAL A 151 19.71 -5.93 -3.96
N GLU A 152 20.84 -5.86 -3.26
CA GLU A 152 22.13 -5.46 -3.86
C GLU A 152 22.54 -6.38 -5.00
N SER A 153 22.36 -7.68 -4.85
CA SER A 153 22.65 -8.65 -5.92
C SER A 153 21.77 -8.42 -7.14
N PHE A 154 20.48 -8.14 -6.94
CA PHE A 154 19.55 -7.80 -8.02
C PHE A 154 19.96 -6.50 -8.72
N GLU A 155 20.32 -5.45 -7.96
CA GLU A 155 20.78 -4.18 -8.52
C GLU A 155 22.06 -4.36 -9.38
N ASN A 156 23.01 -5.14 -8.87
CA ASN A 156 24.26 -5.43 -9.58
C ASN A 156 24.04 -6.25 -10.87
N GLU A 157 23.08 -7.20 -10.83
CA GLU A 157 22.75 -8.04 -12.00
C GLU A 157 22.01 -7.25 -13.09
N THR A 158 21.12 -6.35 -12.69
CA THR A 158 20.16 -5.74 -13.63
C THR A 158 20.42 -4.26 -13.92
N GLY A 159 21.15 -3.57 -13.07
CA GLY A 159 21.32 -2.11 -13.11
C GLY A 159 20.08 -1.34 -12.65
N ILE A 160 19.04 -2.02 -12.16
CA ILE A 160 17.79 -1.42 -11.66
C ILE A 160 17.98 -1.11 -10.18
N ARG A 161 17.81 0.14 -9.77
CA ARG A 161 17.87 0.55 -8.36
C ARG A 161 16.61 0.13 -7.60
N VAL A 162 16.76 -0.28 -6.34
CA VAL A 162 15.65 -0.68 -5.47
C VAL A 162 15.79 -0.02 -4.10
N ASP A 163 14.88 0.90 -3.79
CA ASP A 163 14.74 1.41 -2.43
C ASP A 163 13.79 0.52 -1.64
N VAL A 164 14.15 0.20 -0.41
CA VAL A 164 13.30 -0.59 0.49
C VAL A 164 12.75 0.31 1.59
N LEU A 165 11.44 0.29 1.77
CA LEU A 165 10.73 1.06 2.80
C LEU A 165 9.92 0.13 3.70
N GLU A 166 10.20 0.17 4.99
CA GLU A 166 9.35 -0.43 6.02
C GLU A 166 8.17 0.50 6.34
N ILE A 167 6.96 -0.02 6.27
CA ILE A 167 5.74 0.73 6.57
C ILE A 167 5.19 0.28 7.92
N LEU A 168 5.58 0.97 8.98
CA LEU A 168 5.15 0.68 10.34
C LEU A 168 3.86 1.44 10.67
N LYS A 169 2.74 0.73 10.72
CA LYS A 169 1.39 1.31 10.96
C LYS A 169 1.10 1.53 12.45
N SER A 170 1.91 0.98 13.35
CA SER A 170 1.72 1.07 14.80
C SER A 170 3.03 1.42 15.49
N GLY A 171 2.92 2.03 16.67
CA GLY A 171 4.09 2.39 17.48
C GLY A 171 4.81 3.67 17.03
N ALA A 172 4.32 4.36 16.00
CA ALA A 172 4.85 5.66 15.61
C ALA A 172 4.58 6.71 16.71
N PRO A 173 5.53 7.62 16.99
CA PRO A 173 5.28 8.72 17.91
C PRO A 173 4.19 9.65 17.35
N ALA A 174 3.38 10.21 18.25
CA ALA A 174 2.39 11.20 17.87
C ALA A 174 3.08 12.51 17.44
N ILE A 175 2.68 13.04 16.30
CA ILE A 175 3.14 14.34 15.81
C ILE A 175 2.03 15.38 15.93
N TYR A 176 2.39 16.63 16.20
CA TYR A 176 1.47 17.74 16.32
C TYR A 176 2.04 18.96 15.61
N ARG A 177 1.19 19.72 14.96
CA ARG A 177 1.54 21.05 14.49
C ARG A 177 1.53 22.03 15.66
N ARG A 178 2.59 22.81 15.81
CA ARG A 178 2.69 23.88 16.81
C ARG A 178 2.40 25.23 16.15
N GLY A 179 1.41 25.92 16.68
CA GLY A 179 1.10 27.29 16.33
C GLY A 179 1.27 28.24 17.53
N PHE A 180 1.02 29.52 17.28
CA PHE A 180 0.97 30.57 18.30
C PHE A 180 -0.24 31.43 18.01
N THR A 181 -0.93 31.86 19.07
CA THR A 181 -1.83 33.03 19.00
C THR A 181 -1.02 34.29 19.30
N PHE A 182 -1.40 35.40 18.70
CA PHE A 182 -0.70 36.68 18.84
C PHE A 182 -1.67 37.72 19.41
N ASP A 183 -1.15 38.68 20.17
CA ASP A 183 -1.91 39.82 20.60
C ASP A 183 -2.02 40.89 19.49
N LEU A 184 -2.69 42.00 19.79
CA LEU A 184 -2.87 43.14 18.88
C LEU A 184 -1.54 43.79 18.44
N ASN A 185 -0.47 43.57 19.21
CA ASN A 185 0.87 44.10 18.96
C ASN A 185 1.76 43.09 18.21
N GLY A 186 1.21 41.94 17.84
CA GLY A 186 1.95 40.88 17.14
C GLY A 186 2.86 40.04 18.05
N GLN A 187 2.68 40.11 19.38
CA GLN A 187 3.46 39.30 20.32
C GLN A 187 2.79 37.94 20.55
N PRO A 188 3.55 36.84 20.59
CA PRO A 188 2.99 35.51 20.82
C PRO A 188 2.47 35.41 22.26
N THR A 189 1.18 35.11 22.40
CA THR A 189 0.48 35.02 23.69
C THR A 189 0.29 33.61 24.20
N LYS A 190 0.00 32.67 23.30
CA LYS A 190 -0.29 31.26 23.65
C LYS A 190 0.25 30.32 22.59
N LYS A 191 0.87 29.23 23.04
CA LYS A 191 1.17 28.11 22.18
C LYS A 191 -0.10 27.29 21.93
N THR A 192 -0.32 26.89 20.67
CA THR A 192 -1.42 26.00 20.29
C THR A 192 -0.83 24.74 19.67
N PHE A 193 -1.53 23.64 19.84
CA PHE A 193 -1.21 22.38 19.21
C PHE A 193 -2.44 21.89 18.45
N THR A 194 -2.26 21.50 17.23
CA THR A 194 -3.31 20.96 16.38
C THR A 194 -2.87 19.61 15.84
N ASN A 195 -3.83 18.79 15.43
CA ASN A 195 -3.53 17.55 14.74
C ASN A 195 -2.79 17.81 13.42
N PRO A 196 -1.93 16.88 12.99
CA PRO A 196 -1.31 16.98 11.68
C PRO A 196 -2.36 16.85 10.59
N GLU A 197 -2.09 17.42 9.43
CA GLU A 197 -2.84 17.15 8.21
C GLU A 197 -2.26 15.92 7.48
N ALA A 198 -3.06 15.32 6.61
CA ALA A 198 -2.56 14.26 5.74
C ALA A 198 -1.43 14.78 4.86
N GLY A 199 -0.31 14.08 4.87
CA GLY A 199 0.92 14.49 4.18
C GLY A 199 1.93 15.23 5.05
N ASP A 200 1.56 15.63 6.28
CA ASP A 200 2.57 16.17 7.22
C ASP A 200 3.58 15.08 7.56
N ALA A 201 4.84 15.42 7.44
CA ALA A 201 5.94 14.52 7.73
C ALA A 201 6.90 15.14 8.75
N PHE A 202 7.41 14.31 9.64
CA PHE A 202 8.47 14.64 10.56
C PHE A 202 9.65 13.70 10.38
N VAL A 203 10.78 14.23 9.97
CA VAL A 203 12.03 13.46 9.80
C VAL A 203 12.66 13.27 11.18
N ILE A 204 12.75 12.00 11.63
CA ILE A 204 13.39 11.63 12.90
C ILE A 204 14.91 11.61 12.70
N ASN A 205 15.35 10.94 11.64
CA ASN A 205 16.75 10.83 11.24
C ASN A 205 16.84 10.56 9.73
N GLU A 206 18.03 10.28 9.21
CA GLU A 206 18.27 10.04 7.78
C GLU A 206 17.51 8.84 7.19
N ASN A 207 17.09 7.89 8.05
CA ASN A 207 16.46 6.63 7.63
C ASN A 207 15.00 6.50 8.15
N GLU A 208 14.51 7.46 8.90
CA GLU A 208 13.23 7.33 9.57
C GLU A 208 12.39 8.60 9.51
N ILE A 209 11.17 8.46 9.03
CA ILE A 209 10.19 9.54 8.88
C ILE A 209 8.86 9.10 9.49
N VAL A 210 8.23 9.99 10.26
CA VAL A 210 6.83 9.84 10.64
C VAL A 210 5.96 10.61 9.67
N LEU A 211 5.01 9.95 9.05
CA LEU A 211 4.10 10.53 8.07
C LEU A 211 2.65 10.43 8.58
N SER A 212 1.95 11.55 8.58
CA SER A 212 0.50 11.55 8.79
C SER A 212 -0.22 11.21 7.49
N THR A 213 -0.92 10.09 7.47
CA THR A 213 -1.74 9.66 6.32
C THR A 213 -3.21 10.05 6.47
N TYR A 214 -3.58 10.65 7.60
CA TYR A 214 -4.95 10.99 7.95
C TYR A 214 -5.01 12.40 8.54
N SER A 215 -5.96 13.19 8.10
CA SER A 215 -6.31 14.44 8.77
C SER A 215 -7.22 14.09 9.94
N GLY A 216 -6.72 14.21 11.17
CA GLY A 216 -7.49 13.92 12.37
C GLY A 216 -8.76 14.76 12.42
N ALA A 217 -9.86 14.20 12.95
CA ALA A 217 -10.99 15.00 13.36
C ALA A 217 -10.52 16.03 14.43
N GLU A 218 -11.10 17.23 14.43
CA GLU A 218 -10.83 18.22 15.48
C GLU A 218 -11.03 17.57 16.85
N LEU A 219 -10.06 17.77 17.75
CA LEU A 219 -10.12 17.30 19.13
C LEU A 219 -11.11 18.16 19.94
#